data_6c7a8320c0e3cf06c7c6b808b94b7747
#
_entry.id   6c7a8320c0e3cf06c7c6b808b94b7747
#
_cell.length_a   1.000
_cell.length_b   1.000
_cell.length_c   1.000
_cell.angle_alpha   90.00
_cell.angle_beta   90.00
_cell.angle_gamma   90.00
#
_symmetry.space_group_name_H-M   'P 1'
#
loop_
_entity.id
_entity.type
_entity.pdbx_description
1 polymer ?
#
loop_
_entity_poly.entity_id
_entity_poly.type
_entity_poly.pdbx_seq_one_letter_code
_entity_poly.pdbx_strand_id
1 'polypeptide(L)'
;MYIEKVLEGKTNAWRFIVGIFILITAIIIAQTPFAIAVIAEVGIEGMASLDEAEMMRVLEPNTSLFYLLLPFAVAFFVIFLVVNKLHNQKIVNFLTTRPRFDWQRVFFAFLVVAILAVASLGLEYYLNPDKYVWNYNPEKFFVLLLIAVLMIPLQTTAEELFFRGYLMQGI
;
A
#
# COMPACT_ATOMS: atom_id res chain seq x y z
N MET A 1 1.01 -27.16 5.57
CA MET A 1 1.92 -25.98 5.73
C MET A 1 1.61 -24.94 4.68
N TYR A 2 1.98 -23.64 4.90
CA TYR A 2 1.72 -22.56 3.93
C TYR A 2 2.34 -22.86 2.55
N ILE A 3 3.56 -23.37 2.55
CA ILE A 3 4.33 -23.72 1.34
C ILE A 3 3.68 -24.87 0.54
N GLU A 4 3.05 -25.85 1.17
CA GLU A 4 2.43 -26.99 0.46
C GLU A 4 1.21 -26.60 -0.37
N LYS A 5 0.40 -25.62 0.10
CA LYS A 5 -0.74 -25.11 -0.66
C LYS A 5 -0.34 -24.29 -1.88
N VAL A 6 0.87 -23.73 -1.86
CA VAL A 6 1.44 -22.98 -2.97
C VAL A 6 1.85 -23.90 -4.11
N LEU A 7 2.29 -25.12 -3.81
CA LEU A 7 2.69 -26.13 -4.79
C LEU A 7 1.51 -26.68 -5.64
N GLU A 8 0.26 -26.33 -5.31
CA GLU A 8 -0.91 -26.65 -6.13
C GLU A 8 -0.98 -25.85 -7.45
N GLY A 9 -0.17 -24.78 -7.60
CA GLY A 9 -0.12 -23.96 -8.81
C GLY A 9 1.06 -24.27 -9.74
N LYS A 10 1.18 -23.47 -10.80
CA LYS A 10 2.33 -23.53 -11.71
C LYS A 10 3.51 -22.75 -11.10
N THR A 11 4.50 -23.46 -10.53
CA THR A 11 5.61 -22.93 -9.73
C THR A 11 6.93 -22.79 -10.51
N ASN A 12 6.89 -22.79 -11.84
CA ASN A 12 8.10 -22.64 -12.65
C ASN A 12 8.78 -21.29 -12.36
N ALA A 13 10.08 -21.27 -12.08
CA ALA A 13 10.85 -20.09 -11.73
C ALA A 13 10.70 -18.90 -12.70
N TRP A 14 10.64 -19.17 -14.02
CA TRP A 14 10.43 -18.13 -15.02
C TRP A 14 9.13 -17.33 -14.84
N ARG A 15 8.07 -17.98 -14.28
CA ARG A 15 6.78 -17.30 -14.02
C ARG A 15 6.91 -16.27 -12.89
N PHE A 16 7.71 -16.58 -11.87
CA PHE A 16 8.00 -15.62 -10.81
C PHE A 16 8.77 -14.42 -11.36
N ILE A 17 9.76 -14.64 -12.21
CA ILE A 17 10.52 -13.56 -12.87
C ILE A 17 9.59 -12.67 -13.71
N VAL A 18 8.74 -13.27 -14.55
CA VAL A 18 7.77 -12.54 -15.37
C VAL A 18 6.76 -11.80 -14.49
N GLY A 19 6.28 -12.41 -13.41
CA GLY A 19 5.35 -11.77 -12.49
C GLY A 19 5.95 -10.58 -11.76
N ILE A 20 7.23 -10.67 -11.32
CA ILE A 20 7.96 -9.54 -10.74
C ILE A 20 8.10 -8.40 -11.76
N PHE A 21 8.44 -8.73 -13.01
CA PHE A 21 8.55 -7.75 -14.07
C PHE A 21 7.22 -7.04 -14.36
N ILE A 22 6.10 -7.76 -14.39
CA ILE A 22 4.75 -7.20 -14.54
C ILE A 22 4.43 -6.26 -13.37
N LEU A 23 4.73 -6.67 -12.12
CA LEU A 23 4.49 -5.86 -10.93
C LEU A 23 5.30 -4.57 -10.95
N ILE A 24 6.60 -4.64 -11.22
CA ILE A 24 7.47 -3.46 -11.30
C ILE A 24 6.98 -2.50 -12.38
N THR A 25 6.65 -3.01 -13.57
CA THR A 25 6.12 -2.20 -14.67
C THR A 25 4.81 -1.52 -14.28
N ALA A 26 3.90 -2.24 -13.63
CA ALA A 26 2.63 -1.68 -13.17
C ALA A 26 2.82 -0.57 -12.11
N ILE A 27 3.76 -0.75 -11.17
CA ILE A 27 4.11 0.26 -10.17
C ILE A 27 4.66 1.52 -10.84
N ILE A 28 5.59 1.39 -11.79
CA ILE A 28 6.17 2.51 -12.53
C ILE A 28 5.08 3.27 -13.29
N ILE A 29 4.18 2.56 -13.98
CA ILE A 29 3.06 3.19 -14.68
C ILE A 29 2.12 3.91 -13.69
N ALA A 30 1.88 3.31 -12.53
CA ALA A 30 1.00 3.89 -11.52
C ALA A 30 1.59 5.14 -10.82
N GLN A 31 2.90 5.37 -10.91
CA GLN A 31 3.55 6.60 -10.43
C GLN A 31 3.42 7.76 -11.42
N THR A 32 3.15 7.50 -12.70
CA THR A 32 3.10 8.56 -13.73
C THR A 32 2.05 9.64 -13.46
N PRO A 33 0.85 9.37 -12.90
CA PRO A 33 -0.12 10.41 -12.57
C PRO A 33 0.41 11.44 -11.57
N PHE A 34 1.20 11.01 -10.56
CA PHE A 34 1.84 11.92 -9.62
C PHE A 34 2.84 12.84 -10.33
N ALA A 35 3.72 12.26 -11.14
CA ALA A 35 4.70 13.04 -11.90
C ALA A 35 4.02 14.06 -12.84
N ILE A 36 2.95 13.65 -13.54
CA ILE A 36 2.18 14.55 -14.41
C ILE A 36 1.55 15.69 -13.60
N ALA A 37 0.97 15.41 -12.43
CA ALA A 37 0.36 16.41 -11.57
C ALA A 37 1.40 17.43 -11.07
N VAL A 38 2.59 16.97 -10.64
CA VAL A 38 3.68 17.87 -10.23
C VAL A 38 4.17 18.71 -11.40
N ILE A 39 4.38 18.12 -12.60
CA ILE A 39 4.80 18.86 -13.79
C ILE A 39 3.76 19.92 -14.18
N ALA A 40 2.48 19.64 -14.02
CA ALA A 40 1.42 20.61 -14.33
C ALA A 40 1.50 21.87 -13.44
N GLU A 41 1.97 21.74 -12.19
CA GLU A 41 2.09 22.84 -11.24
C GLU A 41 3.41 23.62 -11.39
N VAL A 42 4.54 22.93 -11.56
CA VAL A 42 5.87 23.57 -11.50
C VAL A 42 6.63 23.52 -12.82
N GLY A 43 6.10 22.85 -13.85
CA GLY A 43 6.77 22.62 -15.12
C GLY A 43 7.85 21.53 -15.06
N ILE A 44 8.37 21.13 -16.23
CA ILE A 44 9.39 20.07 -16.33
C ILE A 44 10.70 20.47 -15.65
N GLU A 45 11.14 21.71 -15.87
CA GLU A 45 12.38 22.24 -15.26
C GLU A 45 12.25 22.37 -13.75
N GLY A 46 11.07 22.83 -13.25
CA GLY A 46 10.76 22.89 -11.83
C GLY A 46 10.82 21.53 -11.18
N MET A 47 10.16 20.52 -11.75
CA MET A 47 10.20 19.16 -11.23
C MET A 47 11.63 18.59 -11.16
N ALA A 48 12.46 18.84 -12.15
CA ALA A 48 13.84 18.34 -12.20
C ALA A 48 14.75 18.94 -11.11
N SER A 49 14.37 20.07 -10.52
CA SER A 49 15.11 20.74 -9.46
C SER A 49 14.66 20.39 -8.05
N LEU A 50 13.51 19.71 -7.89
CA LEU A 50 12.91 19.35 -6.61
C LEU A 50 13.41 17.98 -6.13
N ASP A 51 13.59 17.87 -4.81
CA ASP A 51 13.74 16.57 -4.16
C ASP A 51 12.38 15.88 -3.92
N GLU A 52 12.39 14.61 -3.49
CA GLU A 52 11.15 13.83 -3.26
C GLU A 52 10.24 14.47 -2.22
N ALA A 53 10.81 15.05 -1.16
CA ALA A 53 10.03 15.69 -0.10
C ALA A 53 9.41 17.02 -0.56
N GLU A 54 10.10 17.73 -1.41
CA GLU A 54 9.62 18.97 -2.04
C GLU A 54 8.51 18.65 -3.05
N MET A 55 8.67 17.62 -3.89
CA MET A 55 7.62 17.18 -4.82
C MET A 55 6.30 16.85 -4.10
N MET A 56 6.37 16.22 -2.92
CA MET A 56 5.19 15.92 -2.11
C MET A 56 4.47 17.17 -1.58
N ARG A 57 5.18 18.29 -1.49
CA ARG A 57 4.62 19.57 -1.01
C ARG A 57 4.07 20.45 -2.11
N VAL A 58 4.34 20.12 -3.37
CA VAL A 58 3.83 20.88 -4.53
C VAL A 58 2.31 20.80 -4.61
N LEU A 59 1.76 19.61 -4.38
CA LEU A 59 0.32 19.36 -4.43
C LEU A 59 -0.31 19.57 -3.05
N GLU A 60 -1.64 19.68 -3.05
CA GLU A 60 -2.42 19.64 -1.82
C GLU A 60 -2.18 18.31 -1.08
N PRO A 61 -2.01 18.33 0.27
CA PRO A 61 -1.57 17.16 1.04
C PRO A 61 -2.39 15.88 0.83
N ASN A 62 -3.72 15.99 0.70
CA ASN A 62 -4.58 14.83 0.46
C ASN A 62 -4.37 14.25 -0.94
N THR A 63 -4.15 15.11 -1.92
CA THR A 63 -3.87 14.72 -3.30
C THR A 63 -2.50 14.04 -3.40
N SER A 64 -1.48 14.61 -2.74
CA SER A 64 -0.15 13.99 -2.66
C SER A 64 -0.20 12.61 -2.02
N LEU A 65 -0.90 12.48 -0.89
CA LEU A 65 -1.07 11.19 -0.21
C LEU A 65 -1.78 10.16 -1.11
N PHE A 66 -2.83 10.57 -1.80
CA PHE A 66 -3.54 9.68 -2.74
C PHE A 66 -2.62 9.15 -3.84
N TYR A 67 -1.87 10.03 -4.49
CA TYR A 67 -0.94 9.62 -5.55
C TYR A 67 0.22 8.77 -5.03
N LEU A 68 0.72 9.06 -3.81
CA LEU A 68 1.76 8.26 -3.16
C LEU A 68 1.29 6.82 -2.89
N LEU A 69 0.04 6.65 -2.50
CA LEU A 69 -0.54 5.34 -2.19
C LEU A 69 -1.06 4.58 -3.43
N LEU A 70 -1.32 5.29 -4.53
CA LEU A 70 -1.88 4.70 -5.76
C LEU A 70 -1.06 3.53 -6.33
N PRO A 71 0.30 3.58 -6.41
CA PRO A 71 1.10 2.45 -6.89
C PRO A 71 0.91 1.17 -6.07
N PHE A 72 0.73 1.29 -4.76
CA PHE A 72 0.47 0.14 -3.89
C PHE A 72 -0.92 -0.45 -4.11
N ALA A 73 -1.93 0.39 -4.32
CA ALA A 73 -3.27 -0.09 -4.69
C ALA A 73 -3.24 -0.82 -6.03
N VAL A 74 -2.52 -0.30 -7.03
CA VAL A 74 -2.32 -0.98 -8.32
C VAL A 74 -1.57 -2.29 -8.12
N ALA A 75 -0.48 -2.30 -7.34
CA ALA A 75 0.27 -3.51 -7.04
C ALA A 75 -0.60 -4.58 -6.39
N PHE A 76 -1.47 -4.20 -5.45
CA PHE A 76 -2.43 -5.12 -4.82
C PHE A 76 -3.29 -5.86 -5.85
N PHE A 77 -3.93 -5.15 -6.78
CA PHE A 77 -4.75 -5.78 -7.81
C PHE A 77 -3.93 -6.58 -8.82
N VAL A 78 -2.74 -6.10 -9.19
CA VAL A 78 -1.85 -6.79 -10.15
C VAL A 78 -1.31 -8.07 -9.55
N ILE A 79 -0.97 -8.14 -8.25
CA ILE A 79 -0.58 -9.38 -7.58
C ILE A 79 -1.67 -10.44 -7.72
N PHE A 80 -2.94 -10.09 -7.49
CA PHE A 80 -4.05 -11.03 -7.68
C PHE A 80 -4.20 -11.50 -9.13
N LEU A 81 -4.00 -10.62 -10.10
CA LEU A 81 -4.02 -11.00 -11.52
C LEU A 81 -2.87 -11.96 -11.85
N VAL A 82 -1.66 -11.67 -11.38
CA VAL A 82 -0.47 -12.51 -11.58
C VAL A 82 -0.68 -13.88 -10.93
N VAL A 83 -1.11 -13.94 -9.68
CA VAL A 83 -1.36 -15.20 -8.97
C VAL A 83 -2.44 -16.04 -9.66
N ASN A 84 -3.53 -15.41 -10.07
CA ASN A 84 -4.65 -16.11 -10.71
C ASN A 84 -4.31 -16.53 -12.15
N LYS A 85 -3.81 -15.61 -12.98
CA LYS A 85 -3.62 -15.86 -14.42
C LYS A 85 -2.28 -16.52 -14.75
N LEU A 86 -1.19 -16.08 -14.11
CA LEU A 86 0.16 -16.59 -14.42
C LEU A 86 0.45 -17.90 -13.67
N HIS A 87 0.07 -17.99 -12.38
CA HIS A 87 0.30 -19.16 -11.55
C HIS A 87 -0.90 -20.11 -11.48
N ASN A 88 -2.08 -19.70 -11.97
CA ASN A 88 -3.31 -20.48 -11.94
C ASN A 88 -3.70 -20.95 -10.52
N GLN A 89 -3.47 -20.09 -9.52
CA GLN A 89 -3.75 -20.35 -8.11
C GLN A 89 -5.01 -19.62 -7.64
N LYS A 90 -5.69 -20.20 -6.65
CA LYS A 90 -6.82 -19.54 -5.98
C LYS A 90 -6.28 -18.47 -5.01
N ILE A 91 -6.82 -17.26 -5.09
CA ILE A 91 -6.43 -16.11 -4.24
C ILE A 91 -6.50 -16.45 -2.75
N VAL A 92 -7.51 -17.20 -2.32
CA VAL A 92 -7.67 -17.59 -0.91
C VAL A 92 -6.50 -18.44 -0.41
N ASN A 93 -5.97 -19.34 -1.24
CA ASN A 93 -4.81 -20.19 -0.88
C ASN A 93 -3.53 -19.36 -0.75
N PHE A 94 -3.46 -18.24 -1.45
CA PHE A 94 -2.35 -17.29 -1.39
C PHE A 94 -2.43 -16.38 -0.16
N LEU A 95 -3.64 -16.00 0.27
CA LEU A 95 -3.85 -15.10 1.42
C LEU A 95 -3.76 -15.81 2.77
N THR A 96 -4.22 -17.07 2.86
CA THR A 96 -4.33 -17.75 4.14
C THR A 96 -4.22 -19.26 3.98
N THR A 97 -3.63 -19.91 5.00
CA THR A 97 -3.61 -21.37 5.13
C THR A 97 -4.96 -21.95 5.60
N ARG A 98 -5.85 -21.08 6.06
CA ARG A 98 -7.16 -21.48 6.59
C ARG A 98 -8.18 -21.63 5.47
N PRO A 99 -9.22 -22.46 5.68
CA PRO A 99 -10.28 -22.63 4.69
C PRO A 99 -11.16 -21.39 4.50
N ARG A 100 -11.14 -20.46 5.48
CA ARG A 100 -11.89 -19.20 5.45
C ARG A 100 -11.08 -18.07 6.05
N PHE A 101 -11.36 -16.84 5.60
CA PHE A 101 -10.79 -15.61 6.15
C PHE A 101 -11.40 -15.33 7.53
N ASP A 102 -10.55 -15.10 8.53
CA ASP A 102 -10.95 -14.93 9.94
C ASP A 102 -11.09 -13.43 10.28
N TRP A 103 -12.24 -12.86 9.94
CA TRP A 103 -12.53 -11.45 10.18
C TRP A 103 -12.47 -11.03 11.65
N GLN A 104 -12.81 -11.94 12.57
CA GLN A 104 -12.78 -11.61 14.01
C GLN A 104 -11.36 -11.32 14.47
N ARG A 105 -10.38 -12.09 14.00
CA ARG A 105 -8.97 -11.84 14.32
C ARG A 105 -8.44 -10.57 13.70
N VAL A 106 -8.83 -10.29 12.46
CA VAL A 106 -8.46 -9.04 11.79
C VAL A 106 -8.97 -7.84 12.56
N PHE A 107 -10.26 -7.87 12.95
CA PHE A 107 -10.87 -6.79 13.70
C PHE A 107 -10.26 -6.65 15.11
N PHE A 108 -10.00 -7.77 15.80
CA PHE A 108 -9.31 -7.75 17.08
C PHE A 108 -7.91 -7.12 16.98
N ALA A 109 -7.11 -7.55 16.02
CA ALA A 109 -5.76 -7.00 15.79
C ALA A 109 -5.82 -5.51 15.46
N PHE A 110 -6.75 -5.10 14.59
CA PHE A 110 -6.99 -3.69 14.28
C PHE A 110 -7.32 -2.87 15.53
N LEU A 111 -8.22 -3.38 16.39
CA LEU A 111 -8.65 -2.68 17.60
C LEU A 111 -7.49 -2.53 18.61
N VAL A 112 -6.68 -3.58 18.80
CA VAL A 112 -5.48 -3.51 19.65
C VAL A 112 -4.50 -2.46 19.14
N VAL A 113 -4.19 -2.46 17.83
CA VAL A 113 -3.28 -1.47 17.23
C VAL A 113 -3.85 -0.06 17.34
N ALA A 114 -5.16 0.12 17.10
CA ALA A 114 -5.81 1.42 17.21
C ALA A 114 -5.74 1.98 18.64
N ILE A 115 -6.00 1.14 19.65
CA ILE A 115 -5.89 1.55 21.06
C ILE A 115 -4.45 1.96 21.39
N LEU A 116 -3.46 1.16 20.97
CA LEU A 116 -2.05 1.48 21.21
C LEU A 116 -1.63 2.77 20.49
N ALA A 117 -2.09 2.99 19.27
CA ALA A 117 -1.81 4.22 18.52
C ALA A 117 -2.40 5.46 19.20
N VAL A 118 -3.66 5.39 19.64
CA VAL A 118 -4.32 6.50 20.37
C VAL A 118 -3.63 6.74 21.72
N ALA A 119 -3.28 5.69 22.45
CA ALA A 119 -2.57 5.81 23.73
C ALA A 119 -1.18 6.44 23.55
N SER A 120 -0.44 6.01 22.52
CA SER A 120 0.87 6.56 22.17
C SER A 120 0.78 8.04 21.79
N LEU A 121 -0.20 8.40 20.94
CA LEU A 121 -0.44 9.79 20.56
C LEU A 121 -0.81 10.66 21.77
N GLY A 122 -1.70 10.15 22.65
CA GLY A 122 -2.09 10.85 23.88
C GLY A 122 -0.93 11.07 24.83
N LEU A 123 -0.06 10.06 24.98
CA LEU A 123 1.14 10.16 25.79
C LEU A 123 2.13 11.19 25.21
N GLU A 124 2.35 11.16 23.88
CA GLU A 124 3.24 12.10 23.21
C GLU A 124 2.72 13.55 23.31
N TYR A 125 1.42 13.75 23.14
CA TYR A 125 0.78 15.06 23.34
C TYR A 125 0.95 15.55 24.77
N TYR A 126 0.79 14.67 25.77
CA TYR A 126 0.98 15.03 27.18
C TYR A 126 2.42 15.44 27.50
N LEU A 127 3.40 14.72 26.94
CA LEU A 127 4.83 14.98 27.17
C LEU A 127 5.38 16.19 26.39
N ASN A 128 4.82 16.48 25.22
CA ASN A 128 5.33 17.50 24.30
C ASN A 128 4.18 18.32 23.68
N PRO A 129 3.37 19.05 24.44
CA PRO A 129 2.21 19.77 23.90
C PRO A 129 2.59 20.83 22.88
N ASP A 130 3.78 21.45 23.01
CA ASP A 130 4.26 22.52 22.13
C ASP A 130 4.57 22.07 20.69
N LYS A 131 4.68 20.76 20.45
CA LYS A 131 4.89 20.21 19.10
C LYS A 131 3.59 20.11 18.30
N TYR A 132 2.44 20.27 18.94
CA TYR A 132 1.14 20.06 18.32
C TYR A 132 0.43 21.40 18.08
N VAL A 133 0.00 21.58 16.85
CA VAL A 133 -0.83 22.72 16.45
C VAL A 133 -2.20 22.20 16.05
N TRP A 134 -3.24 22.78 16.61
CA TRP A 134 -4.61 22.44 16.24
C TRP A 134 -4.93 23.01 14.87
N ASN A 135 -4.97 22.15 13.86
CA ASN A 135 -5.27 22.51 12.46
C ASN A 135 -6.41 21.62 11.93
N TYR A 136 -7.60 21.76 12.55
CA TYR A 136 -8.75 20.97 12.14
C TYR A 136 -9.57 21.70 11.07
N ASN A 137 -9.56 21.12 9.86
CA ASN A 137 -10.46 21.49 8.77
C ASN A 137 -11.32 20.26 8.44
N PRO A 138 -12.65 20.30 8.70
CA PRO A 138 -13.52 19.13 8.52
C PRO A 138 -13.47 18.54 7.13
N GLU A 139 -13.54 19.36 6.08
CA GLU A 139 -13.56 18.88 4.70
C GLU A 139 -12.27 18.14 4.36
N LYS A 140 -11.11 18.74 4.66
CA LYS A 140 -9.80 18.10 4.43
C LYS A 140 -9.60 16.86 5.28
N PHE A 141 -10.09 16.88 6.53
CA PHE A 141 -9.99 15.76 7.44
C PHE A 141 -10.78 14.54 6.97
N PHE A 142 -12.04 14.71 6.53
CA PHE A 142 -12.83 13.59 6.05
C PHE A 142 -12.30 13.00 4.74
N VAL A 143 -11.77 13.83 3.85
CA VAL A 143 -11.09 13.36 2.63
C VAL A 143 -9.83 12.55 2.99
N LEU A 144 -9.00 13.07 3.91
CA LEU A 144 -7.83 12.37 4.41
C LEU A 144 -8.20 11.02 5.03
N LEU A 145 -9.21 11.03 5.90
CA LEU A 145 -9.70 9.82 6.57
C LEU A 145 -10.17 8.77 5.56
N LEU A 146 -10.91 9.18 4.52
CA LEU A 146 -11.37 8.29 3.47
C LEU A 146 -10.19 7.66 2.71
N ILE A 147 -9.22 8.48 2.29
CA ILE A 147 -8.01 8.01 1.60
C ILE A 147 -7.25 7.04 2.51
N ALA A 148 -7.01 7.40 3.77
CA ALA A 148 -6.28 6.58 4.72
C ALA A 148 -6.96 5.22 4.96
N VAL A 149 -8.26 5.22 5.25
CA VAL A 149 -9.02 3.99 5.53
C VAL A 149 -9.08 3.05 4.33
N LEU A 150 -9.14 3.59 3.11
CA LEU A 150 -9.22 2.77 1.90
C LEU A 150 -7.83 2.34 1.40
N MET A 151 -6.85 3.26 1.38
CA MET A 151 -5.59 3.05 0.68
C MET A 151 -4.49 2.45 1.56
N ILE A 152 -4.42 2.78 2.86
CA ILE A 152 -3.38 2.24 3.76
C ILE A 152 -3.54 0.73 3.94
N PRO A 153 -4.74 0.14 4.14
CA PRO A 153 -4.88 -1.31 4.16
C PRO A 153 -4.48 -1.98 2.84
N LEU A 154 -4.73 -1.34 1.69
CA LEU A 154 -4.29 -1.86 0.40
C LEU A 154 -2.76 -1.85 0.29
N GLN A 155 -2.10 -0.76 0.71
CA GLN A 155 -0.64 -0.65 0.75
C GLN A 155 -0.03 -1.76 1.60
N THR A 156 -0.39 -1.83 2.88
CA THR A 156 0.19 -2.82 3.81
C THR A 156 -0.06 -4.25 3.36
N THR A 157 -1.24 -4.52 2.80
CA THR A 157 -1.56 -5.84 2.25
C THR A 157 -0.77 -6.14 0.98
N ALA A 158 -0.59 -5.15 0.08
CA ALA A 158 0.21 -5.33 -1.14
C ALA A 158 1.66 -5.66 -0.80
N GLU A 159 2.27 -4.95 0.16
CA GLU A 159 3.62 -5.22 0.63
C GLU A 159 3.75 -6.62 1.25
N GLU A 160 2.84 -7.00 2.14
CA GLU A 160 2.82 -8.33 2.76
C GLU A 160 2.67 -9.44 1.72
N LEU A 161 1.76 -9.28 0.76
CA LEU A 161 1.55 -10.22 -0.34
C LEU A 161 2.76 -10.32 -1.26
N PHE A 162 3.42 -9.21 -1.54
CA PHE A 162 4.61 -9.22 -2.38
C PHE A 162 5.78 -9.90 -1.70
N PHE A 163 6.14 -9.45 -0.49
CA PHE A 163 7.33 -9.95 0.19
C PHE A 163 7.10 -11.36 0.76
N ARG A 164 6.08 -11.55 1.55
CA ARG A 164 5.82 -12.82 2.24
C ARG A 164 5.07 -13.83 1.36
N GLY A 165 4.14 -13.34 0.55
CA GLY A 165 3.37 -14.19 -0.35
C GLY A 165 4.16 -14.57 -1.59
N TYR A 166 4.63 -13.59 -2.36
CA TYR A 166 5.14 -13.82 -3.71
C TYR A 166 6.64 -14.12 -3.77
N LEU A 167 7.48 -13.27 -3.16
CA LEU A 167 8.94 -13.47 -3.20
C LEU A 167 9.38 -14.73 -2.46
N MET A 168 8.87 -14.98 -1.26
CA MET A 168 9.25 -16.18 -0.48
C MET A 168 8.79 -17.50 -1.12
N GLN A 169 7.88 -17.46 -2.08
CA GLN A 169 7.44 -18.64 -2.82
C GLN A 169 8.24 -18.86 -4.10
N GLY A 170 8.90 -17.81 -4.60
CA GLY A 170 9.71 -17.85 -5.82
C GLY A 170 11.17 -18.24 -5.60
N ILE A 171 11.60 -18.23 -4.33
CA ILE A 171 12.96 -18.64 -3.90
C ILE A 171 12.90 -20.07 -3.36
#